data_89379f2cf51f8bc1d6f33fabe9e000c1
#
_entry.id   89379f2cf51f8bc1d6f33fabe9e000c1
#
_cell.length_a   1.000
_cell.length_b   1.000
_cell.length_c   1.000
_cell.angle_alpha   90.00
_cell.angle_beta   90.00
_cell.angle_gamma   90.00
#
_symmetry.space_group_name_H-M   'P 1'
#
loop_
_entity.id
_entity.type
_entity.pdbx_description
1 polymer ?
#
loop_
_entity_poly.entity_id
_entity_poly.type
_entity_poly.pdbx_seq_one_letter_code
_entity_poly.pdbx_strand_id
1 'polypeptide(L)'
;EVEEAVSGDIVAIGGFDKVQIGDTITDSVSPRQIPPVEIEQPTIKMTFGVNTSPFAGREGTLLTSRQIRDRLFRELETNVALRVEEATGDSFLVSGRGELHLAVLIETMRREGFEMQVSQPQVIYHMEDGVKKEPYEYLTIDVPSEHQGVVIEEIGKRGGEMKILETASSGDIHAEYIIPTRGLIGLKNLLLTRTKGTVIIN
;
A
#
# COMPACT_ATOMS: atom_id res chain seq x y z
N GLU A 1 -26.84 -10.94 -21.21
CA GLU A 1 -27.42 -9.60 -21.46
C GLU A 1 -28.78 -9.54 -20.76
N VAL A 2 -29.07 -8.45 -20.08
CA VAL A 2 -30.35 -8.16 -19.43
C VAL A 2 -30.95 -6.93 -20.08
N GLU A 3 -32.27 -6.89 -20.22
CA GLU A 3 -32.98 -5.75 -20.84
C GLU A 3 -33.29 -4.67 -19.79
N GLU A 4 -33.34 -5.02 -18.52
CA GLU A 4 -33.70 -4.12 -17.44
C GLU A 4 -32.89 -4.47 -16.17
N ALA A 5 -32.50 -3.46 -15.40
CA ALA A 5 -31.89 -3.60 -14.08
C ALA A 5 -32.67 -2.73 -13.09
N VAL A 6 -32.90 -3.26 -11.89
CA VAL A 6 -33.63 -2.54 -10.83
C VAL A 6 -32.69 -2.01 -9.76
N SER A 7 -33.20 -1.09 -8.94
CA SER A 7 -32.43 -0.54 -7.83
C SER A 7 -31.94 -1.62 -6.86
N GLY A 8 -30.63 -1.67 -6.64
CA GLY A 8 -29.96 -2.67 -5.82
C GLY A 8 -29.21 -3.74 -6.63
N ASP A 9 -29.41 -3.80 -7.95
CA ASP A 9 -28.69 -4.73 -8.79
C ASP A 9 -27.24 -4.31 -9.03
N ILE A 10 -26.35 -5.31 -9.12
CA ILE A 10 -24.97 -5.15 -9.55
C ILE A 10 -24.89 -5.61 -11.01
N VAL A 11 -24.57 -4.68 -11.88
CA VAL A 11 -24.56 -4.91 -13.33
C VAL A 11 -23.23 -4.52 -13.95
N ALA A 12 -22.86 -5.19 -15.05
CA ALA A 12 -21.75 -4.78 -15.90
C ALA A 12 -22.30 -3.93 -17.06
N ILE A 13 -21.77 -2.72 -17.21
CA ILE A 13 -22.17 -1.79 -18.27
C ILE A 13 -20.98 -1.59 -19.22
N GLY A 14 -21.19 -1.78 -20.52
CA GLY A 14 -20.20 -1.51 -21.56
C GLY A 14 -20.50 -0.23 -22.32
N GLY A 15 -19.55 0.23 -23.14
CA GLY A 15 -19.72 1.36 -24.06
C GLY A 15 -19.21 2.71 -23.55
N PHE A 16 -18.45 2.72 -22.47
CA PHE A 16 -17.78 3.92 -21.95
C PHE A 16 -16.28 3.85 -22.21
N ASP A 17 -15.73 4.91 -22.80
CA ASP A 17 -14.28 4.99 -23.11
C ASP A 17 -13.42 5.42 -21.91
N LYS A 18 -14.00 6.14 -20.95
CA LYS A 18 -13.28 6.74 -19.83
C LYS A 18 -14.15 6.76 -18.56
N VAL A 19 -14.23 5.63 -17.89
CA VAL A 19 -14.90 5.52 -16.59
C VAL A 19 -13.89 5.07 -15.56
N GLN A 20 -13.85 5.73 -14.40
CA GLN A 20 -12.99 5.39 -13.27
C GLN A 20 -13.82 4.83 -12.12
N ILE A 21 -13.18 4.08 -11.22
CA ILE A 21 -13.82 3.61 -9.99
C ILE A 21 -14.20 4.82 -9.13
N GLY A 22 -15.47 4.88 -8.73
CA GLY A 22 -16.05 6.02 -8.00
C GLY A 22 -16.84 6.99 -8.86
N ASP A 23 -16.82 6.84 -10.20
CA ASP A 23 -17.64 7.66 -11.08
C ASP A 23 -19.12 7.28 -10.97
N THR A 24 -19.97 8.29 -11.04
CA THR A 24 -21.42 8.10 -11.07
C THR A 24 -21.93 8.12 -12.49
N ILE A 25 -22.58 7.04 -12.92
CA ILE A 25 -23.31 6.96 -14.18
C ILE A 25 -24.76 7.35 -13.90
N THR A 26 -25.27 8.35 -14.60
CA THR A 26 -26.62 8.91 -14.38
C THR A 26 -27.30 9.21 -15.72
N ASP A 27 -28.62 9.44 -15.67
CA ASP A 27 -29.32 9.91 -16.86
C ASP A 27 -28.98 11.38 -17.17
N SER A 28 -29.18 11.76 -18.45
CA SER A 28 -28.87 13.11 -18.92
C SER A 28 -29.93 14.17 -18.58
N VAL A 29 -31.11 13.74 -18.14
CA VAL A 29 -32.28 14.65 -17.90
C VAL A 29 -32.24 15.18 -16.47
N SER A 30 -31.89 14.34 -15.51
CA SER A 30 -31.82 14.69 -14.08
C SER A 30 -30.57 14.13 -13.43
N PRO A 31 -29.38 14.62 -13.79
CA PRO A 31 -28.13 14.06 -13.28
C PRO A 31 -28.02 14.26 -11.76
N ARG A 32 -27.78 13.15 -11.06
CA ARG A 32 -27.46 13.15 -9.61
C ARG A 32 -26.12 12.49 -9.40
N GLN A 33 -25.15 13.27 -8.94
CA GLN A 33 -23.84 12.74 -8.55
C GLN A 33 -23.94 12.17 -7.13
N ILE A 34 -23.47 10.95 -6.95
CA ILE A 34 -23.24 10.35 -5.63
C ILE A 34 -21.83 10.79 -5.19
N PRO A 35 -21.64 11.26 -3.95
CA PRO A 35 -20.32 11.61 -3.45
C PRO A 35 -19.37 10.42 -3.61
N PRO A 36 -18.18 10.61 -4.21
CA PRO A 36 -17.19 9.53 -4.33
C PRO A 36 -16.70 9.10 -2.95
N VAL A 37 -16.34 7.83 -2.84
CA VAL A 37 -15.66 7.33 -1.64
C VAL A 37 -14.27 7.96 -1.57
N GLU A 38 -13.94 8.60 -0.45
CA GLU A 38 -12.59 9.13 -0.23
C GLU A 38 -11.59 7.99 -0.15
N ILE A 39 -10.57 8.06 -1.00
CA ILE A 39 -9.48 7.08 -1.04
C ILE A 39 -8.29 7.70 -0.33
N GLU A 40 -7.76 6.98 0.64
CA GLU A 40 -6.57 7.40 1.38
C GLU A 40 -5.39 7.68 0.44
N GLN A 41 -4.66 8.75 0.73
CA GLN A 41 -3.48 9.13 -0.04
C GLN A 41 -2.36 8.10 0.18
N PRO A 42 -1.53 7.85 -0.85
CA PRO A 42 -0.35 7.01 -0.69
C PRO A 42 0.61 7.57 0.37
N THR A 43 1.14 6.70 1.23
CA THR A 43 2.09 7.07 2.28
C THR A 43 3.53 6.68 1.98
N ILE A 44 3.74 5.68 1.12
CA ILE A 44 5.07 5.24 0.66
C ILE A 44 5.17 5.15 -0.85
N LYS A 45 6.40 5.30 -1.33
CA LYS A 45 6.76 5.19 -2.74
C LYS A 45 8.02 4.37 -2.93
N MET A 46 8.12 3.70 -4.08
CA MET A 46 9.29 2.96 -4.54
C MET A 46 9.53 3.24 -6.02
N THR A 47 10.78 3.14 -6.45
CA THR A 47 11.12 3.20 -7.88
C THR A 47 11.16 1.78 -8.44
N PHE A 48 10.47 1.55 -9.54
CA PHE A 48 10.48 0.32 -10.32
C PHE A 48 11.25 0.58 -11.61
N GLY A 49 12.11 -0.32 -12.02
CA GLY A 49 12.88 -0.18 -13.24
C GLY A 49 13.35 -1.51 -13.81
N VAL A 50 13.98 -1.44 -14.96
CA VAL A 50 14.61 -2.61 -15.59
C VAL A 50 15.76 -3.11 -14.73
N ASN A 51 15.87 -4.43 -14.57
CA ASN A 51 17.03 -5.03 -13.89
C ASN A 51 18.29 -4.82 -14.71
N THR A 52 19.19 -4.00 -14.21
CA THR A 52 20.50 -3.68 -14.85
C THR A 52 21.65 -4.51 -14.28
N SER A 53 21.37 -5.46 -13.38
CA SER A 53 22.40 -6.30 -12.78
C SER A 53 22.99 -7.31 -13.80
N PRO A 54 24.19 -7.86 -13.54
CA PRO A 54 24.78 -8.93 -14.39
C PRO A 54 23.94 -10.21 -14.44
N PHE A 55 22.94 -10.34 -13.61
CA PHE A 55 22.04 -11.50 -13.52
C PHE A 55 20.69 -11.29 -14.22
N ALA A 56 20.51 -10.16 -14.89
CA ALA A 56 19.28 -9.86 -15.62
C ALA A 56 18.94 -10.96 -16.63
N GLY A 57 17.64 -11.32 -16.69
CA GLY A 57 17.11 -12.35 -17.58
C GLY A 57 17.23 -13.79 -17.06
N ARG A 58 17.52 -13.99 -15.78
CA ARG A 58 17.59 -15.33 -15.17
C ARG A 58 16.31 -15.76 -14.48
N GLU A 59 15.56 -14.82 -13.93
CA GLU A 59 14.41 -15.08 -13.08
C GLU A 59 13.08 -14.84 -13.80
N GLY A 60 13.08 -14.04 -14.86
CA GLY A 60 11.88 -13.69 -15.62
C GLY A 60 12.12 -13.59 -17.12
N THR A 61 11.02 -13.48 -17.87
CA THR A 61 11.01 -13.33 -19.33
C THR A 61 10.52 -11.96 -19.79
N LEU A 62 9.87 -11.20 -18.91
CA LEU A 62 9.35 -9.86 -19.17
C LEU A 62 10.29 -8.83 -18.55
N LEU A 63 11.23 -8.31 -19.35
CA LEU A 63 12.40 -7.58 -18.89
C LEU A 63 12.44 -6.12 -19.33
N THR A 64 11.59 -5.72 -20.28
CA THR A 64 11.68 -4.38 -20.89
C THR A 64 10.91 -3.34 -20.12
N SER A 65 11.39 -2.08 -20.14
CA SER A 65 10.70 -0.94 -19.53
C SER A 65 9.28 -0.78 -20.05
N ARG A 66 9.05 -1.03 -21.33
CA ARG A 66 7.72 -0.99 -21.95
C ARG A 66 6.78 -2.02 -21.33
N GLN A 67 7.22 -3.27 -21.14
CA GLN A 67 6.40 -4.32 -20.53
C GLN A 67 6.05 -3.97 -19.06
N ILE A 68 7.04 -3.49 -18.31
CA ILE A 68 6.85 -3.03 -16.92
C ILE A 68 5.84 -1.87 -16.88
N ARG A 69 6.00 -0.88 -17.78
CA ARG A 69 5.09 0.25 -17.92
C ARG A 69 3.65 -0.21 -18.15
N ASP A 70 3.45 -0.98 -19.22
CA ASP A 70 2.12 -1.42 -19.63
C ASP A 70 1.41 -2.22 -18.50
N ARG A 71 2.18 -3.00 -17.74
CA ARG A 71 1.66 -3.75 -16.59
C ARG A 71 1.30 -2.85 -15.41
N LEU A 72 2.16 -1.88 -15.07
CA LEU A 72 1.91 -0.93 -13.98
C LEU A 72 0.71 -0.03 -14.29
N PHE A 73 0.59 0.45 -15.53
CA PHE A 73 -0.56 1.28 -15.91
C PHE A 73 -1.87 0.49 -15.97
N ARG A 74 -1.83 -0.78 -16.35
CA ARG A 74 -2.99 -1.68 -16.26
C ARG A 74 -3.44 -1.89 -14.81
N GLU A 75 -2.52 -1.96 -13.85
CA GLU A 75 -2.87 -2.05 -12.43
C GLU A 75 -3.72 -0.88 -11.96
N LEU A 76 -3.52 0.33 -12.50
CA LEU A 76 -4.31 1.51 -12.13
C LEU A 76 -5.80 1.39 -12.48
N GLU A 77 -6.16 0.53 -13.43
CA GLU A 77 -7.57 0.32 -13.82
C GLU A 77 -8.40 -0.29 -12.67
N THR A 78 -7.76 -1.06 -11.79
CA THR A 78 -8.44 -1.76 -10.70
C THR A 78 -7.94 -1.35 -9.31
N ASN A 79 -6.74 -0.80 -9.21
CA ASN A 79 -6.09 -0.46 -7.95
C ASN A 79 -6.08 1.06 -7.73
N VAL A 80 -7.19 1.59 -7.23
CA VAL A 80 -7.40 3.04 -7.03
C VAL A 80 -6.48 3.68 -6.00
N ALA A 81 -5.87 2.88 -5.12
CA ALA A 81 -4.94 3.35 -4.10
C ALA A 81 -3.47 3.40 -4.58
N LEU A 82 -3.21 2.94 -5.81
CA LEU A 82 -1.91 2.98 -6.44
C LEU A 82 -1.76 4.25 -7.28
N ARG A 83 -0.58 4.83 -7.30
CA ARG A 83 -0.19 5.88 -8.25
C ARG A 83 1.09 5.47 -8.94
N VAL A 84 1.15 5.71 -10.25
CA VAL A 84 2.32 5.43 -11.07
C VAL A 84 2.67 6.68 -11.87
N GLU A 85 3.91 7.12 -11.76
CA GLU A 85 4.45 8.25 -12.49
C GLU A 85 5.70 7.80 -13.23
N GLU A 86 5.87 8.26 -14.47
CA GLU A 86 7.10 8.02 -15.22
C GLU A 86 8.23 8.84 -14.59
N ALA A 87 9.36 8.20 -14.34
CA ALA A 87 10.54 8.84 -13.81
C ALA A 87 11.68 8.85 -14.86
N THR A 88 12.81 9.43 -14.54
CA THR A 88 13.95 9.48 -15.46
C THR A 88 14.58 8.09 -15.66
N GLY A 89 15.05 7.80 -16.88
CA GLY A 89 15.85 6.60 -17.16
C GLY A 89 15.07 5.29 -17.16
N ASP A 90 13.94 5.24 -17.87
CA ASP A 90 13.12 4.02 -18.01
C ASP A 90 12.68 3.42 -16.68
N SER A 91 12.41 4.28 -15.70
CA SER A 91 11.93 3.89 -14.38
C SER A 91 10.59 4.55 -14.05
N PHE A 92 9.88 3.98 -13.08
CA PHE A 92 8.55 4.38 -12.67
C PHE A 92 8.53 4.61 -11.16
N LEU A 93 7.99 5.73 -10.73
CA LEU A 93 7.72 5.99 -9.33
C LEU A 93 6.34 5.42 -9.00
N VAL A 94 6.31 4.40 -8.16
CA VAL A 94 5.09 3.71 -7.75
C VAL A 94 4.81 4.03 -6.30
N SER A 95 3.63 4.59 -6.03
CA SER A 95 3.21 5.03 -4.70
C SER A 95 2.00 4.21 -4.25
N GLY A 96 2.00 3.77 -3.00
CA GLY A 96 0.95 2.94 -2.41
C GLY A 96 0.67 3.29 -0.95
N ARG A 97 -0.38 2.70 -0.38
CA ARG A 97 -0.81 2.94 1.00
C ARG A 97 0.21 2.49 2.06
N GLY A 98 1.02 1.47 1.74
CA GLY A 98 1.95 0.90 2.70
C GLY A 98 2.86 -0.15 2.09
N GLU A 99 3.82 -0.63 2.90
CA GLU A 99 4.83 -1.61 2.47
C GLU A 99 4.20 -2.89 1.90
N LEU A 100 3.17 -3.42 2.57
CA LEU A 100 2.48 -4.64 2.14
C LEU A 100 1.80 -4.45 0.78
N HIS A 101 1.18 -3.29 0.53
CA HIS A 101 0.52 -3.00 -0.73
C HIS A 101 1.51 -3.10 -1.92
N LEU A 102 2.67 -2.46 -1.79
CA LEU A 102 3.71 -2.52 -2.83
C LEU A 102 4.39 -3.90 -2.91
N ALA A 103 4.56 -4.59 -1.79
CA ALA A 103 5.12 -5.94 -1.77
C ALA A 103 4.22 -6.95 -2.49
N VAL A 104 2.89 -6.85 -2.33
CA VAL A 104 1.91 -7.69 -3.05
C VAL A 104 2.00 -7.43 -4.55
N LEU A 105 2.07 -6.17 -4.98
CA LEU A 105 2.24 -5.82 -6.39
C LEU A 105 3.53 -6.41 -6.98
N ILE A 106 4.66 -6.26 -6.28
CA ILE A 106 5.96 -6.81 -6.69
C ILE A 106 5.87 -8.32 -6.86
N GLU A 107 5.31 -9.01 -5.86
CA GLU A 107 5.20 -10.47 -5.90
C GLU A 107 4.24 -10.95 -7.00
N THR A 108 3.14 -10.24 -7.23
CA THR A 108 2.22 -10.54 -8.33
C THR A 108 2.91 -10.41 -9.68
N MET A 109 3.60 -9.30 -9.92
CA MET A 109 4.37 -9.11 -11.15
C MET A 109 5.47 -10.16 -11.31
N ARG A 110 6.18 -10.51 -10.23
CA ARG A 110 7.18 -11.58 -10.25
C ARG A 110 6.58 -12.92 -10.70
N ARG A 111 5.40 -13.28 -10.16
CA ARG A 111 4.69 -14.52 -10.57
C ARG A 111 4.19 -14.50 -12.00
N GLU A 112 3.90 -13.33 -12.54
CA GLU A 112 3.53 -13.13 -13.94
C GLU A 112 4.76 -13.25 -14.88
N GLY A 113 5.97 -13.40 -14.33
CA GLY A 113 7.22 -13.56 -15.10
C GLY A 113 7.97 -12.25 -15.37
N PHE A 114 7.59 -11.15 -14.70
CA PHE A 114 8.36 -9.91 -14.75
C PHE A 114 9.63 -10.03 -13.90
N GLU A 115 10.73 -9.58 -14.47
CA GLU A 115 11.97 -9.35 -13.74
C GLU A 115 12.26 -7.85 -13.76
N MET A 116 12.36 -7.28 -12.56
CA MET A 116 12.54 -5.84 -12.37
C MET A 116 13.40 -5.58 -11.14
N GLN A 117 14.03 -4.40 -11.10
CA GLN A 117 14.64 -3.91 -9.89
C GLN A 117 13.72 -2.90 -9.20
N VAL A 118 13.72 -2.90 -7.88
CA VAL A 118 12.95 -1.97 -7.06
C VAL A 118 13.86 -1.28 -6.06
N SER A 119 13.59 -0.01 -5.76
CA SER A 119 14.29 0.71 -4.71
C SER A 119 13.79 0.30 -3.32
N GLN A 120 14.50 0.74 -2.29
CA GLN A 120 13.93 0.72 -0.94
C GLN A 120 12.71 1.65 -0.86
N PRO A 121 11.69 1.30 -0.02
CA PRO A 121 10.54 2.15 0.21
C PRO A 121 10.94 3.48 0.86
N GLN A 122 10.31 4.56 0.42
CA GLN A 122 10.49 5.91 0.94
C GLN A 122 9.14 6.49 1.32
N VAL A 123 9.07 7.16 2.46
CA VAL A 123 7.85 7.84 2.91
C VAL A 123 7.59 9.08 2.06
N ILE A 124 6.32 9.30 1.75
CA ILE A 124 5.85 10.49 1.04
C ILE A 124 5.56 11.58 2.08
N TYR A 125 6.22 12.72 1.91
CA TYR A 125 5.98 13.91 2.73
C TYR A 125 4.98 14.83 2.02
N HIS A 126 4.08 15.40 2.78
CA HIS A 126 3.11 16.39 2.27
C HIS A 126 3.56 17.80 2.66
N MET A 127 3.27 18.76 1.78
CA MET A 127 3.47 20.18 2.08
C MET A 127 2.13 20.81 2.42
N GLU A 128 1.97 21.29 3.65
CA GLU A 128 0.81 22.05 4.09
C GLU A 128 1.28 23.39 4.65
N ASP A 129 0.76 24.48 4.13
CA ASP A 129 1.12 25.85 4.54
C ASP A 129 2.63 26.14 4.53
N GLY A 130 3.35 25.53 3.57
CA GLY A 130 4.81 25.66 3.47
C GLY A 130 5.61 24.81 4.46
N VAL A 131 4.94 24.02 5.30
CA VAL A 131 5.56 23.12 6.27
C VAL A 131 5.54 21.69 5.73
N LYS A 132 6.70 21.04 5.80
CA LYS A 132 6.84 19.62 5.44
C LYS A 132 6.30 18.76 6.56
N LYS A 133 5.25 18.00 6.29
CA LYS A 133 4.60 17.05 7.21
C LYS A 133 4.87 15.61 6.79
N GLU A 134 5.11 14.74 7.76
CA GLU A 134 5.17 13.30 7.53
C GLU A 134 3.87 12.62 7.99
N PRO A 135 3.45 11.53 7.33
CA PRO A 135 2.29 10.76 7.76
C PRO A 135 2.59 9.98 9.04
N TYR A 136 1.57 9.88 9.89
CA TYR A 136 1.56 9.06 11.10
C TYR A 136 0.44 8.03 11.01
N GLU A 137 0.65 6.87 11.62
CA GLU A 137 -0.30 5.77 11.61
C GLU A 137 -0.61 5.30 13.03
N TYR A 138 -1.82 4.79 13.22
CA TYR A 138 -2.17 4.05 14.43
C TYR A 138 -1.66 2.63 14.29
N LEU A 139 -0.97 2.17 15.30
CA LEU A 139 -0.37 0.85 15.36
C LEU A 139 -0.90 0.13 16.59
N THR A 140 -1.58 -1.01 16.36
CA THR A 140 -2.07 -1.88 17.42
C THR A 140 -1.21 -3.13 17.49
N ILE A 141 -0.79 -3.50 18.70
CA ILE A 141 0.05 -4.67 18.96
C ILE A 141 -0.53 -5.51 20.08
N ASP A 142 -0.69 -6.81 19.78
CA ASP A 142 -0.97 -7.82 20.77
C ASP A 142 0.21 -8.79 20.89
N VAL A 143 0.71 -9.00 22.11
CA VAL A 143 1.91 -9.80 22.34
C VAL A 143 1.92 -10.42 23.74
N PRO A 144 2.47 -11.64 23.93
CA PRO A 144 2.71 -12.18 25.26
C PRO A 144 3.55 -11.25 26.13
N SER A 145 3.21 -11.16 27.42
CA SER A 145 3.84 -10.23 28.38
C SER A 145 5.37 -10.36 28.46
N GLU A 146 5.91 -11.55 28.22
CA GLU A 146 7.36 -11.79 28.19
C GLU A 146 8.11 -11.00 27.10
N HIS A 147 7.41 -10.59 26.03
CA HIS A 147 7.97 -9.82 24.91
C HIS A 147 7.65 -8.32 24.96
N GLN A 148 6.91 -7.85 25.98
CA GLN A 148 6.51 -6.45 26.14
C GLN A 148 7.70 -5.48 26.04
N GLY A 149 8.79 -5.79 26.75
CA GLY A 149 9.97 -4.92 26.78
C GLY A 149 10.61 -4.71 25.42
N VAL A 150 10.68 -5.78 24.62
CA VAL A 150 11.23 -5.75 23.26
C VAL A 150 10.36 -4.89 22.35
N VAL A 151 9.04 -5.00 22.45
CA VAL A 151 8.09 -4.22 21.64
C VAL A 151 8.21 -2.73 21.97
N ILE A 152 8.19 -2.36 23.25
CA ILE A 152 8.31 -0.97 23.71
C ILE A 152 9.64 -0.37 23.25
N GLU A 153 10.75 -1.11 23.39
CA GLU A 153 12.08 -0.66 22.97
C GLU A 153 12.15 -0.39 21.46
N GLU A 154 11.70 -1.33 20.63
CA GLU A 154 11.80 -1.21 19.18
C GLU A 154 10.90 -0.13 18.61
N ILE A 155 9.68 0.03 19.15
CA ILE A 155 8.77 1.09 18.73
C ILE A 155 9.27 2.46 19.19
N GLY A 156 9.78 2.56 20.41
CA GLY A 156 10.36 3.80 20.94
C GLY A 156 11.55 4.30 20.12
N LYS A 157 12.47 3.41 19.69
CA LYS A 157 13.60 3.74 18.80
C LYS A 157 13.13 4.31 17.44
N ARG A 158 11.92 3.97 17.01
CA ARG A 158 11.33 4.38 15.74
C ARG A 158 10.43 5.60 15.84
N GLY A 159 10.36 6.20 17.03
CA GLY A 159 9.57 7.41 17.28
C GLY A 159 8.09 7.14 17.52
N GLY A 160 7.72 5.93 17.88
CA GLY A 160 6.35 5.60 18.27
C GLY A 160 6.01 6.13 19.66
N GLU A 161 4.85 6.75 19.78
CA GLU A 161 4.28 7.27 21.02
C GLU A 161 3.18 6.32 21.51
N MET A 162 3.37 5.74 22.69
CA MET A 162 2.38 4.84 23.32
C MET A 162 1.15 5.66 23.77
N LYS A 163 -0.03 5.19 23.41
CA LYS A 163 -1.32 5.77 23.81
C LYS A 163 -2.05 4.89 24.83
N ILE A 164 -2.06 3.59 24.59
CA ILE A 164 -2.74 2.61 25.46
C ILE A 164 -1.80 1.46 25.73
N LEU A 165 -1.85 0.95 26.96
CA LEU A 165 -1.19 -0.29 27.36
C LEU A 165 -2.09 -1.01 28.35
N GLU A 166 -2.62 -2.15 27.96
CA GLU A 166 -3.54 -2.95 28.75
C GLU A 166 -3.03 -4.40 28.83
N THR A 167 -3.35 -5.07 29.94
CA THR A 167 -3.08 -6.49 30.09
C THR A 167 -4.39 -7.24 30.01
N ALA A 168 -4.54 -8.11 29.03
CA ALA A 168 -5.70 -8.97 28.89
C ALA A 168 -5.76 -10.02 30.02
N SER A 169 -6.93 -10.59 30.24
CA SER A 169 -7.12 -11.67 31.23
C SER A 169 -6.31 -12.94 30.91
N SER A 170 -5.89 -13.11 29.66
CA SER A 170 -4.97 -14.17 29.20
C SER A 170 -3.52 -13.96 29.65
N GLY A 171 -3.17 -12.74 30.10
CA GLY A 171 -1.80 -12.32 30.38
C GLY A 171 -1.08 -11.69 29.19
N ASP A 172 -1.73 -11.60 28.04
CA ASP A 172 -1.21 -10.93 26.86
C ASP A 172 -1.31 -9.41 27.03
N ILE A 173 -0.42 -8.68 26.37
CA ILE A 173 -0.38 -7.23 26.36
C ILE A 173 -1.02 -6.75 25.08
N HIS A 174 -1.98 -5.84 25.22
CA HIS A 174 -2.54 -5.02 24.16
C HIS A 174 -1.96 -3.61 24.27
N ALA A 175 -1.34 -3.12 23.19
CA ALA A 175 -0.74 -1.80 23.17
C ALA A 175 -1.07 -1.05 21.88
N GLU A 176 -1.43 0.23 22.03
CA GLU A 176 -1.70 1.14 20.91
C GLU A 176 -0.68 2.27 20.87
N TYR A 177 -0.23 2.56 19.66
CA TYR A 177 0.77 3.59 19.40
C TYR A 177 0.33 4.51 18.27
N ILE A 178 0.86 5.74 18.29
CA ILE A 178 0.94 6.59 17.10
C ILE A 178 2.40 6.62 16.69
N ILE A 179 2.68 6.20 15.45
CA ILE A 179 4.04 6.05 14.94
C ILE A 179 4.18 6.70 13.57
N PRO A 180 5.31 7.41 13.27
CA PRO A 180 5.54 7.89 11.92
C PRO A 180 5.65 6.71 10.95
N THR A 181 5.03 6.82 9.76
CA THR A 181 5.02 5.75 8.74
C THR A 181 6.42 5.22 8.42
N ARG A 182 7.46 6.08 8.46
CA ARG A 182 8.86 5.63 8.30
C ARG A 182 9.30 4.62 9.36
N GLY A 183 8.72 4.68 10.55
CA GLY A 183 8.99 3.77 11.65
C GLY A 183 8.41 2.37 11.44
N LEU A 184 7.38 2.24 10.60
CA LEU A 184 6.74 0.97 10.28
C LEU A 184 7.54 0.14 9.27
N ILE A 185 8.38 0.79 8.44
CA ILE A 185 9.17 0.10 7.42
C ILE A 185 10.03 -0.98 8.06
N GLY A 186 9.76 -2.25 7.70
CA GLY A 186 10.45 -3.43 8.24
C GLY A 186 10.16 -3.76 9.70
N LEU A 187 9.31 -3.00 10.41
CA LEU A 187 9.01 -3.22 11.83
C LEU A 187 8.34 -4.58 12.06
N LYS A 188 7.38 -4.94 11.22
CA LYS A 188 6.64 -6.22 11.33
C LYS A 188 7.59 -7.42 11.33
N ASN A 189 8.49 -7.49 10.37
CA ASN A 189 9.45 -8.59 10.27
C ASN A 189 10.42 -8.64 11.45
N LEU A 190 10.85 -7.46 11.92
CA LEU A 190 11.71 -7.35 13.09
C LEU A 190 11.00 -7.87 14.35
N LEU A 191 9.77 -7.41 14.60
CA LEU A 191 9.01 -7.83 15.77
C LEU A 191 8.65 -9.32 15.70
N LEU A 192 8.22 -9.84 14.55
CA LEU A 192 7.99 -11.28 14.38
C LEU A 192 9.24 -12.10 14.74
N THR A 193 10.42 -11.67 14.32
CA THR A 193 11.68 -12.34 14.66
C THR A 193 11.99 -12.26 16.15
N ARG A 194 11.84 -11.06 16.74
CA ARG A 194 12.15 -10.81 18.16
C ARG A 194 11.18 -11.47 19.14
N THR A 195 9.93 -11.69 18.71
CA THR A 195 8.87 -12.32 19.51
C THR A 195 8.61 -13.77 19.11
N LYS A 196 9.50 -14.38 18.35
CA LYS A 196 9.38 -15.77 17.88
C LYS A 196 8.06 -16.05 17.12
N GLY A 197 7.54 -15.04 16.43
CA GLY A 197 6.32 -15.13 15.63
C GLY A 197 5.02 -14.93 16.42
N THR A 198 5.07 -14.60 17.71
CA THR A 198 3.87 -14.49 18.56
C THR A 198 3.17 -13.15 18.53
N VAL A 199 3.82 -12.10 18.00
CA VAL A 199 3.23 -10.75 17.91
C VAL A 199 2.16 -10.69 16.83
N ILE A 200 1.04 -10.02 17.13
CA ILE A 200 0.01 -9.61 16.18
C ILE A 200 0.15 -8.10 16.01
N ILE A 201 0.17 -7.64 14.76
CA ILE A 201 0.39 -6.23 14.39
C ILE A 201 -0.69 -5.83 13.38
N ASN A 202 -1.42 -4.77 13.73
CA ASN A 202 -2.45 -4.15 12.90
C ASN A 202 -2.25 -2.64 12.84
#